data_616bdf4c5619d3dae02c76be0d015e8e
#
_entry.id   616bdf4c5619d3dae02c76be0d015e8e
#
_cell.length_a   1.000
_cell.length_b   1.000
_cell.length_c   1.000
_cell.angle_alpha   90.00
_cell.angle_beta   90.00
_cell.angle_gamma   90.00
#
_symmetry.space_group_name_H-M   'P 1'
#
loop_
_entity.id
_entity.type
_entity.pdbx_description
1 polymer ?
#
loop_
_entity_poly.entity_id
_entity_poly.type
_entity_poly.pdbx_seq_one_letter_code
_entity_poly.pdbx_strand_id
1 'polypeptide(L)'
;MLDGDGATERVDRIVDLMGTLAGRELSVDREVHSAELASDDHNTALAYLLRSAGKLDYEPDEVVDGYAAQCAIKVSCRDLAVMGSVLANGGLSTSDDERLLDGWITRHLLSVMATCGMYDGSGSWMATVGIPAKSGVSGGAILGVLPGQVGVAVWSPRLDEQGNSVRGVAVFERLSRDMELHMMHVAPSGMPALRSVHERDGATVVELQGDVRFAGAEIVASRACEGFFRPTR
;
A
#
# COMPACT_ATOMS: atom_id res chain seq x y z
N MET A 1 -4.84 -3.67 -20.69
CA MET A 1 -4.07 -2.41 -20.78
C MET A 1 -5.02 -1.27 -20.53
N LEU A 2 -4.57 -0.17 -19.96
CA LEU A 2 -5.44 1.01 -19.77
C LEU A 2 -5.84 1.59 -21.12
N ASP A 3 -7.11 1.94 -21.29
CA ASP A 3 -7.59 2.62 -22.48
C ASP A 3 -7.04 4.06 -22.51
N GLY A 4 -6.69 4.55 -23.68
CA GLY A 4 -6.17 5.90 -23.89
C GLY A 4 -5.55 6.04 -25.28
N ASP A 5 -5.65 7.24 -25.86
CA ASP A 5 -5.21 7.54 -27.24
C ASP A 5 -3.68 7.72 -27.38
N GLY A 6 -2.89 7.21 -26.41
CA GLY A 6 -1.42 7.25 -26.42
C GLY A 6 -0.82 7.01 -25.04
N ALA A 7 0.52 6.90 -24.95
CA ALA A 7 1.23 6.65 -23.71
C ALA A 7 0.96 7.77 -22.66
N THR A 8 0.97 9.02 -23.11
CA THR A 8 0.77 10.19 -22.23
C THR A 8 -0.58 10.14 -21.51
N GLU A 9 -1.68 9.91 -22.22
CA GLU A 9 -3.01 9.84 -21.61
C GLU A 9 -3.12 8.66 -20.62
N ARG A 10 -2.51 7.52 -20.95
CA ARG A 10 -2.48 6.37 -20.03
C ARG A 10 -1.70 6.67 -18.76
N VAL A 11 -0.56 7.36 -18.88
CA VAL A 11 0.25 7.79 -17.72
C VAL A 11 -0.51 8.80 -16.87
N ASP A 12 -1.14 9.80 -17.49
CA ASP A 12 -1.93 10.80 -16.77
C ASP A 12 -3.05 10.15 -15.96
N ARG A 13 -3.78 9.19 -16.52
CA ARG A 13 -4.79 8.41 -15.78
C ARG A 13 -4.22 7.64 -14.59
N ILE A 14 -3.01 7.10 -14.71
CA ILE A 14 -2.34 6.42 -13.58
C ILE A 14 -1.96 7.43 -12.51
N VAL A 15 -1.39 8.57 -12.88
CA VAL A 15 -1.02 9.65 -11.97
C VAL A 15 -2.25 10.16 -11.21
N ASP A 16 -3.36 10.39 -11.91
CA ASP A 16 -4.62 10.85 -11.33
C ASP A 16 -5.20 9.82 -10.34
N LEU A 17 -5.22 8.54 -10.70
CA LEU A 17 -5.65 7.48 -9.81
C LEU A 17 -4.77 7.39 -8.56
N MET A 18 -3.45 7.40 -8.74
CA MET A 18 -2.51 7.37 -7.62
C MET A 18 -2.64 8.62 -6.74
N GLY A 19 -2.89 9.79 -7.35
CA GLY A 19 -3.17 11.05 -6.65
C GLY A 19 -4.45 10.96 -5.81
N THR A 20 -5.53 10.42 -6.40
CA THR A 20 -6.79 10.16 -5.69
C THR A 20 -6.57 9.25 -4.48
N LEU A 21 -5.84 8.15 -4.65
CA LEU A 21 -5.53 7.22 -3.56
C LEU A 21 -4.62 7.82 -2.49
N ALA A 22 -3.73 8.76 -2.85
CA ALA A 22 -2.84 9.48 -1.92
C ALA A 22 -3.53 10.66 -1.22
N GLY A 23 -4.71 11.10 -1.73
CA GLY A 23 -5.42 12.29 -1.26
C GLY A 23 -4.70 13.60 -1.62
N ARG A 24 -3.86 13.63 -2.65
CA ARG A 24 -3.17 14.81 -3.18
C ARG A 24 -2.71 14.62 -4.62
N GLU A 25 -2.44 15.71 -5.31
CA GLU A 25 -1.82 15.67 -6.64
C GLU A 25 -0.41 15.06 -6.58
N LEU A 26 -0.12 14.19 -7.54
CA LEU A 26 1.17 13.56 -7.77
C LEU A 26 1.75 14.01 -9.12
N SER A 27 3.02 13.80 -9.33
CA SER A 27 3.70 14.11 -10.58
C SER A 27 4.82 13.11 -10.88
N VAL A 28 5.15 12.99 -12.16
CA VAL A 28 6.29 12.20 -12.62
C VAL A 28 7.58 12.99 -12.44
N ASP A 29 8.62 12.36 -11.92
CA ASP A 29 9.98 12.87 -11.90
C ASP A 29 10.63 12.63 -13.26
N ARG A 30 10.90 13.70 -14.00
CA ARG A 30 11.46 13.59 -15.35
C ARG A 30 12.89 13.07 -15.39
N GLU A 31 13.68 13.34 -14.35
CA GLU A 31 15.07 12.85 -14.26
C GLU A 31 15.07 11.35 -13.99
N VAL A 32 14.24 10.89 -13.04
CA VAL A 32 14.07 9.48 -12.74
C VAL A 32 13.49 8.74 -13.95
N HIS A 33 12.45 9.27 -14.60
CA HIS A 33 11.88 8.70 -15.81
C HIS A 33 12.94 8.47 -16.91
N SER A 34 13.74 9.51 -17.19
CA SER A 34 14.79 9.40 -18.21
C SER A 34 15.88 8.39 -17.81
N ALA A 35 16.23 8.29 -16.54
CA ALA A 35 17.20 7.34 -16.03
C ALA A 35 16.69 5.89 -16.09
N GLU A 36 15.44 5.66 -15.68
CA GLU A 36 14.76 4.35 -15.78
C GLU A 36 14.71 3.89 -17.24
N LEU A 37 14.22 4.74 -18.14
CA LEU A 37 14.13 4.42 -19.57
C LEU A 37 15.49 4.10 -20.20
N ALA A 38 16.54 4.81 -19.80
CA ALA A 38 17.90 4.57 -20.33
C ALA A 38 18.52 3.24 -19.89
N SER A 39 18.00 2.60 -18.84
CA SER A 39 18.50 1.34 -18.28
C SER A 39 17.52 0.16 -18.44
N ASP A 40 16.44 0.32 -19.22
CA ASP A 40 15.32 -0.63 -19.23
C ASP A 40 15.36 -1.61 -20.41
N ASP A 41 16.55 -2.08 -20.77
CA ASP A 41 16.76 -3.08 -21.84
C ASP A 41 15.94 -4.36 -21.62
N HIS A 42 15.80 -4.77 -20.35
CA HIS A 42 15.07 -5.99 -20.00
C HIS A 42 13.57 -5.88 -20.30
N ASN A 43 12.90 -4.80 -19.86
CA ASN A 43 11.48 -4.58 -20.14
C ASN A 43 11.24 -4.31 -21.63
N THR A 44 12.17 -3.65 -22.29
CA THR A 44 12.14 -3.48 -23.76
C THR A 44 12.14 -4.85 -24.48
N ALA A 45 13.06 -5.75 -24.10
CA ALA A 45 13.09 -7.09 -24.66
C ALA A 45 11.80 -7.89 -24.39
N LEU A 46 11.25 -7.78 -23.16
CA LEU A 46 9.97 -8.40 -22.79
C LEU A 46 8.80 -7.84 -23.61
N ALA A 47 8.76 -6.54 -23.84
CA ALA A 47 7.70 -5.90 -24.62
C ALA A 47 7.71 -6.40 -26.09
N TYR A 48 8.88 -6.49 -26.72
CA TYR A 48 9.02 -7.08 -28.06
C TYR A 48 8.64 -8.56 -28.10
N LEU A 49 8.99 -9.32 -27.06
CA LEU A 49 8.59 -10.73 -26.95
C LEU A 49 7.06 -10.87 -26.85
N LEU A 50 6.42 -10.05 -26.00
CA LEU A 50 4.95 -10.04 -25.86
C LEU A 50 4.27 -9.66 -27.19
N ARG A 51 4.82 -8.68 -27.92
CA ARG A 51 4.32 -8.32 -29.25
C ARG A 51 4.44 -9.48 -30.23
N SER A 52 5.59 -10.15 -30.27
CA SER A 52 5.81 -11.32 -31.17
C SER A 52 4.84 -12.46 -30.84
N ALA A 53 4.41 -12.61 -29.61
CA ALA A 53 3.43 -13.60 -29.17
C ALA A 53 1.96 -13.16 -29.35
N GLY A 54 1.71 -11.99 -29.96
CA GLY A 54 0.37 -11.43 -30.16
C GLY A 54 -0.35 -11.08 -28.85
N LYS A 55 0.42 -10.68 -27.80
CA LYS A 55 -0.09 -10.30 -26.48
C LYS A 55 0.03 -8.81 -26.20
N LEU A 56 0.62 -8.05 -27.11
CA LEU A 56 0.79 -6.61 -27.02
C LEU A 56 0.40 -5.98 -28.37
N ASP A 57 -0.65 -5.16 -28.36
CA ASP A 57 -1.21 -4.50 -29.54
C ASP A 57 -0.60 -3.11 -29.80
N TYR A 58 0.16 -2.59 -28.84
CA TYR A 58 0.81 -1.27 -28.89
C TYR A 58 2.28 -1.38 -29.28
N GLU A 59 2.87 -0.24 -29.67
CA GLU A 59 4.31 -0.18 -29.96
C GLU A 59 5.11 -0.45 -28.66
N PRO A 60 6.05 -1.41 -28.66
CA PRO A 60 6.82 -1.79 -27.48
C PRO A 60 7.51 -0.63 -26.79
N ASP A 61 8.16 0.25 -27.56
CA ASP A 61 8.90 1.40 -26.99
C ASP A 61 7.96 2.39 -26.31
N GLU A 62 6.76 2.62 -26.85
CA GLU A 62 5.73 3.46 -26.21
C GLU A 62 5.22 2.86 -24.90
N VAL A 63 5.09 1.53 -24.85
CA VAL A 63 4.65 0.84 -23.62
C VAL A 63 5.73 0.91 -22.55
N VAL A 64 6.99 0.74 -22.91
CA VAL A 64 8.12 0.82 -21.99
C VAL A 64 8.32 2.25 -21.48
N ASP A 65 8.16 3.26 -22.33
CA ASP A 65 8.19 4.67 -21.92
C ASP A 65 7.10 4.98 -20.89
N GLY A 66 5.85 4.56 -21.14
CA GLY A 66 4.76 4.70 -20.20
C GLY A 66 4.98 3.95 -18.87
N TYR A 67 5.60 2.76 -18.94
CA TYR A 67 5.96 2.00 -17.74
C TYR A 67 7.05 2.72 -16.93
N ALA A 68 8.11 3.21 -17.56
CA ALA A 68 9.16 3.98 -16.90
C ALA A 68 8.62 5.27 -16.27
N ALA A 69 7.70 5.97 -16.94
CA ALA A 69 7.03 7.15 -16.40
C ALA A 69 6.21 6.82 -15.16
N GLN A 70 5.47 5.70 -15.16
CA GLN A 70 4.74 5.22 -13.98
C GLN A 70 5.67 4.90 -12.81
N CYS A 71 6.83 4.27 -13.06
CA CYS A 71 7.83 3.98 -12.04
C CYS A 71 8.47 5.24 -11.45
N ALA A 72 8.42 6.36 -12.16
CA ALA A 72 8.96 7.65 -11.77
C ALA A 72 7.97 8.58 -11.06
N ILE A 73 6.77 8.12 -10.69
CA ILE A 73 5.80 8.92 -9.92
C ILE A 73 6.35 9.22 -8.53
N LYS A 74 6.42 10.51 -8.17
CA LYS A 74 6.92 10.97 -6.87
C LYS A 74 5.95 10.69 -5.75
N VAL A 75 6.34 9.85 -4.81
CA VAL A 75 5.57 9.54 -3.61
C VAL A 75 6.44 9.63 -2.36
N SER A 76 5.84 9.98 -1.24
CA SER A 76 6.44 9.86 0.09
C SER A 76 5.97 8.56 0.78
N CYS A 77 6.63 8.16 1.87
CA CYS A 77 6.14 7.07 2.72
C CYS A 77 4.71 7.34 3.24
N ARG A 78 4.37 8.61 3.50
CA ARG A 78 3.02 8.98 3.92
C ARG A 78 2.00 8.70 2.82
N ASP A 79 2.29 9.07 1.59
CA ASP A 79 1.40 8.82 0.45
C ASP A 79 1.15 7.32 0.27
N LEU A 80 2.23 6.52 0.30
CA LEU A 80 2.13 5.07 0.23
C LEU A 80 1.31 4.49 1.40
N ALA A 81 1.49 4.99 2.62
CA ALA A 81 0.72 4.55 3.77
C ALA A 81 -0.77 4.90 3.64
N VAL A 82 -1.11 6.09 3.11
CA VAL A 82 -2.49 6.50 2.81
C VAL A 82 -3.10 5.59 1.75
N MET A 83 -2.40 5.34 0.63
CA MET A 83 -2.84 4.37 -0.39
C MET A 83 -3.06 2.98 0.22
N GLY A 84 -2.13 2.54 1.07
CA GLY A 84 -2.24 1.27 1.79
C GLY A 84 -3.45 1.23 2.71
N SER A 85 -3.80 2.33 3.37
CA SER A 85 -4.98 2.41 4.23
C SER A 85 -6.29 2.29 3.45
N VAL A 86 -6.36 2.87 2.24
CA VAL A 86 -7.51 2.67 1.32
C VAL A 86 -7.66 1.19 0.97
N LEU A 87 -6.55 0.51 0.64
CA LEU A 87 -6.57 -0.93 0.35
C LEU A 87 -6.97 -1.74 1.58
N ALA A 88 -6.45 -1.40 2.77
CA ALA A 88 -6.81 -2.06 4.02
C ALA A 88 -8.30 -1.87 4.35
N ASN A 89 -8.87 -0.71 4.00
CA ASN A 89 -10.29 -0.38 4.19
C ASN A 89 -11.20 -0.86 3.04
N GLY A 90 -10.75 -1.83 2.25
CA GLY A 90 -11.56 -2.44 1.18
C GLY A 90 -11.87 -1.52 0.01
N GLY A 91 -11.04 -0.50 -0.23
CA GLY A 91 -11.18 0.48 -1.31
C GLY A 91 -11.94 1.75 -0.92
N LEU A 92 -12.25 1.93 0.37
CA LEU A 92 -12.85 3.16 0.89
C LEU A 92 -11.78 4.12 1.39
N SER A 93 -11.96 5.40 1.14
CA SER A 93 -11.16 6.47 1.75
C SER A 93 -11.29 6.41 3.28
N THR A 94 -10.20 6.72 3.98
CA THR A 94 -10.19 6.77 5.46
C THR A 94 -10.60 8.13 6.02
N SER A 95 -10.78 9.16 5.16
CA SER A 95 -11.16 10.51 5.57
C SER A 95 -12.65 10.77 5.53
N ASP A 96 -13.36 10.21 4.54
CA ASP A 96 -14.75 10.55 4.22
C ASP A 96 -15.60 9.35 3.80
N ASP A 97 -15.07 8.14 3.90
CA ASP A 97 -15.71 6.88 3.50
C ASP A 97 -16.13 6.81 2.01
N GLU A 98 -15.59 7.71 1.16
CA GLU A 98 -15.81 7.64 -0.27
C GLU A 98 -15.19 6.37 -0.85
N ARG A 99 -15.89 5.73 -1.79
CA ARG A 99 -15.36 4.56 -2.49
C ARG A 99 -14.44 4.97 -3.64
N LEU A 100 -13.14 4.78 -3.43
CA LEU A 100 -12.09 5.07 -4.42
C LEU A 100 -11.78 3.88 -5.33
N LEU A 101 -11.93 2.66 -4.82
CA LEU A 101 -11.72 1.42 -5.57
C LEU A 101 -12.85 0.42 -5.29
N ASP A 102 -13.26 -0.31 -6.31
CA ASP A 102 -14.19 -1.42 -6.12
C ASP A 102 -13.58 -2.51 -5.23
N GLY A 103 -14.40 -3.09 -4.35
CA GLY A 103 -13.95 -4.11 -3.41
C GLY A 103 -13.39 -5.37 -4.08
N TRP A 104 -13.83 -5.72 -5.30
CA TRP A 104 -13.27 -6.84 -6.04
C TRP A 104 -11.87 -6.51 -6.59
N ILE A 105 -11.63 -5.26 -7.04
CA ILE A 105 -10.31 -4.78 -7.48
C ILE A 105 -9.35 -4.80 -6.30
N THR A 106 -9.78 -4.27 -5.15
CA THR A 106 -8.97 -4.25 -3.92
C THR A 106 -8.55 -5.67 -3.52
N ARG A 107 -9.50 -6.63 -3.50
CA ARG A 107 -9.18 -8.03 -3.20
C ARG A 107 -8.20 -8.63 -4.19
N HIS A 108 -8.38 -8.35 -5.48
CA HIS A 108 -7.48 -8.85 -6.53
C HIS A 108 -6.07 -8.27 -6.38
N LEU A 109 -5.96 -6.95 -6.15
CA LEU A 109 -4.70 -6.26 -5.87
C LEU A 109 -3.96 -6.89 -4.67
N LEU A 110 -4.65 -7.06 -3.55
CA LEU A 110 -4.07 -7.66 -2.35
C LEU A 110 -3.62 -9.11 -2.59
N SER A 111 -4.35 -9.87 -3.40
CA SER A 111 -3.96 -11.23 -3.79
C SER A 111 -2.68 -11.23 -4.62
N VAL A 112 -2.53 -10.29 -5.57
CA VAL A 112 -1.31 -10.13 -6.36
C VAL A 112 -0.14 -9.69 -5.47
N MET A 113 -0.36 -8.74 -4.57
CA MET A 113 0.66 -8.31 -3.60
C MET A 113 1.12 -9.46 -2.71
N ALA A 114 0.20 -10.33 -2.27
CA ALA A 114 0.55 -11.49 -1.44
C ALA A 114 1.38 -12.54 -2.20
N THR A 115 1.14 -12.72 -3.50
CA THR A 115 1.74 -13.82 -4.29
C THR A 115 3.02 -13.45 -5.02
N CYS A 116 3.18 -12.19 -5.43
CA CYS A 116 4.33 -11.75 -6.22
C CYS A 116 4.82 -10.33 -5.91
N GLY A 117 4.30 -9.67 -4.87
CA GLY A 117 4.66 -8.31 -4.56
C GLY A 117 6.08 -8.11 -4.02
N MET A 118 6.72 -9.17 -3.54
CA MET A 118 8.10 -9.18 -3.02
C MET A 118 9.06 -9.96 -3.95
N TYR A 119 8.76 -9.99 -5.25
CA TYR A 119 9.53 -10.71 -6.27
C TYR A 119 9.70 -12.20 -5.92
N ASP A 120 10.87 -12.78 -6.15
CA ASP A 120 11.17 -14.17 -5.83
C ASP A 120 11.10 -14.48 -4.32
N GLY A 121 11.17 -13.45 -3.48
CA GLY A 121 11.00 -13.54 -2.03
C GLY A 121 9.55 -13.63 -1.54
N SER A 122 8.53 -13.54 -2.41
CA SER A 122 7.12 -13.44 -1.98
C SER A 122 6.64 -14.62 -1.14
N GLY A 123 7.04 -15.84 -1.50
CA GLY A 123 6.67 -17.05 -0.74
C GLY A 123 7.26 -17.05 0.67
N SER A 124 8.55 -16.73 0.81
CA SER A 124 9.23 -16.60 2.10
C SER A 124 8.65 -15.46 2.92
N TRP A 125 8.38 -14.32 2.28
CA TRP A 125 7.73 -13.18 2.91
C TRP A 125 6.36 -13.54 3.50
N MET A 126 5.52 -14.23 2.76
CA MET A 126 4.21 -14.65 3.26
C MET A 126 4.29 -15.64 4.41
N ALA A 127 5.33 -16.48 4.44
CA ALA A 127 5.55 -17.43 5.55
C ALA A 127 6.09 -16.76 6.83
N THR A 128 6.90 -15.70 6.69
CA THR A 128 7.59 -15.06 7.84
C THR A 128 6.94 -13.77 8.28
N VAL A 129 6.40 -12.97 7.35
CA VAL A 129 5.76 -11.68 7.62
C VAL A 129 4.24 -11.76 7.54
N GLY A 130 3.71 -12.42 6.50
CA GLY A 130 2.28 -12.64 6.34
C GLY A 130 1.45 -11.38 6.11
N ILE A 131 2.06 -10.30 5.66
CA ILE A 131 1.39 -9.06 5.26
C ILE A 131 1.50 -8.93 3.73
N PRO A 132 0.40 -8.93 2.96
CA PRO A 132 0.46 -8.62 1.54
C PRO A 132 1.25 -7.33 1.30
N ALA A 133 2.28 -7.39 0.46
CA ALA A 133 3.17 -6.26 0.28
C ALA A 133 3.62 -6.08 -1.17
N LYS A 134 4.08 -4.86 -1.48
CA LYS A 134 4.75 -4.54 -2.75
C LYS A 134 6.05 -3.82 -2.46
N SER A 135 7.12 -4.38 -2.94
CA SER A 135 8.43 -3.75 -2.92
C SER A 135 8.58 -2.78 -4.09
N GLY A 136 9.15 -1.62 -3.83
CA GLY A 136 9.54 -0.64 -4.85
C GLY A 136 11.04 -0.69 -5.09
N VAL A 137 11.43 -0.99 -6.33
CA VAL A 137 12.83 -1.30 -6.67
C VAL A 137 13.77 -0.13 -6.46
N SER A 138 13.52 1.00 -7.11
CA SER A 138 14.49 2.10 -7.23
C SER A 138 14.71 2.89 -5.94
N GLY A 139 13.85 2.74 -4.94
CA GLY A 139 13.95 3.55 -3.73
C GLY A 139 14.11 2.76 -2.42
N GLY A 140 13.94 1.43 -2.44
CA GLY A 140 13.89 0.63 -1.21
C GLY A 140 12.61 0.87 -0.40
N ALA A 141 11.50 1.19 -1.08
CA ALA A 141 10.19 1.29 -0.45
C ALA A 141 9.53 -0.09 -0.35
N ILE A 142 8.80 -0.33 0.73
CA ILE A 142 7.88 -1.45 0.88
C ILE A 142 6.55 -0.88 1.36
N LEU A 143 5.50 -1.17 0.61
CA LEU A 143 4.11 -0.95 1.02
C LEU A 143 3.51 -2.28 1.45
N GLY A 144 3.14 -2.42 2.71
CA GLY A 144 2.41 -3.57 3.24
C GLY A 144 0.98 -3.20 3.60
N VAL A 145 0.06 -4.12 3.40
CA VAL A 145 -1.37 -3.91 3.67
C VAL A 145 -1.92 -5.11 4.42
N LEU A 146 -2.35 -4.92 5.64
CA LEU A 146 -3.09 -5.94 6.37
C LEU A 146 -4.59 -5.63 6.28
N PRO A 147 -5.37 -6.43 5.53
CA PRO A 147 -6.79 -6.16 5.28
C PRO A 147 -7.60 -5.99 6.56
N GLY A 148 -8.42 -4.95 6.60
CA GLY A 148 -9.26 -4.63 7.75
C GLY A 148 -8.49 -4.04 8.95
N GLN A 149 -7.17 -3.79 8.82
CA GLN A 149 -6.38 -3.31 9.94
C GLN A 149 -5.52 -2.08 9.59
N VAL A 150 -4.54 -2.21 8.67
CA VAL A 150 -3.54 -1.15 8.48
C VAL A 150 -2.86 -1.21 7.12
N GLY A 151 -2.51 -0.03 6.58
CA GLY A 151 -1.51 0.16 5.54
C GLY A 151 -0.21 0.68 6.16
N VAL A 152 0.90 0.06 5.83
CA VAL A 152 2.23 0.41 6.35
C VAL A 152 3.19 0.67 5.20
N ALA A 153 3.90 1.78 5.24
CA ALA A 153 4.95 2.08 4.26
C ALA A 153 6.29 2.32 4.96
N VAL A 154 7.33 1.73 4.41
CA VAL A 154 8.71 1.90 4.85
C VAL A 154 9.56 2.27 3.65
N TRP A 155 10.47 3.22 3.82
CA TRP A 155 11.47 3.53 2.81
C TRP A 155 12.86 3.49 3.45
N SER A 156 13.71 2.61 2.96
CA SER A 156 15.10 2.52 3.42
C SER A 156 15.97 1.79 2.37
N PRO A 157 16.91 2.46 1.72
CA PRO A 157 17.98 1.75 1.04
C PRO A 157 18.88 1.12 2.13
N ARG A 158 19.56 0.03 1.93
CA ARG A 158 20.02 -0.73 0.78
C ARG A 158 19.06 -1.87 0.47
N LEU A 159 19.19 -2.45 -0.73
CA LEU A 159 18.43 -3.60 -1.18
C LEU A 159 19.20 -4.90 -0.92
N ASP A 160 18.46 -5.98 -0.76
CA ASP A 160 18.97 -7.35 -0.79
C ASP A 160 19.12 -7.89 -2.24
N GLU A 161 19.53 -9.14 -2.37
CA GLU A 161 19.72 -9.79 -3.69
C GLU A 161 18.40 -9.94 -4.47
N GLN A 162 17.26 -9.93 -3.81
CA GLN A 162 15.94 -9.97 -4.42
C GLN A 162 15.42 -8.58 -4.82
N GLY A 163 16.11 -7.51 -4.46
CA GLY A 163 15.70 -6.13 -4.73
C GLY A 163 14.79 -5.53 -3.64
N ASN A 164 14.68 -6.16 -2.47
CA ASN A 164 13.88 -5.68 -1.36
C ASN A 164 14.73 -4.88 -0.35
N SER A 165 14.12 -3.91 0.33
CA SER A 165 14.78 -3.16 1.39
C SER A 165 15.16 -4.06 2.57
N VAL A 166 16.45 -4.21 2.85
CA VAL A 166 16.96 -5.02 3.99
C VAL A 166 16.37 -4.56 5.33
N ARG A 167 16.35 -3.26 5.58
CA ARG A 167 15.78 -2.72 6.83
C ARG A 167 14.27 -2.75 6.82
N GLY A 168 13.65 -2.53 5.65
CA GLY A 168 12.21 -2.62 5.47
C GLY A 168 11.70 -4.03 5.80
N VAL A 169 12.36 -5.08 5.29
CA VAL A 169 12.05 -6.47 5.63
C VAL A 169 12.11 -6.68 7.13
N ALA A 170 13.21 -6.27 7.79
CA ALA A 170 13.38 -6.42 9.24
C ALA A 170 12.30 -5.66 10.05
N VAL A 171 11.85 -4.52 9.59
CA VAL A 171 10.73 -3.78 10.22
C VAL A 171 9.44 -4.59 10.13
N PHE A 172 9.10 -5.10 8.94
CA PHE A 172 7.88 -5.87 8.75
C PHE A 172 7.90 -7.20 9.51
N GLU A 173 9.04 -7.89 9.60
CA GLU A 173 9.19 -9.09 10.44
C GLU A 173 8.91 -8.79 11.91
N ARG A 174 9.38 -7.64 12.41
CA ARG A 174 9.08 -7.21 13.77
C ARG A 174 7.62 -6.86 13.97
N LEU A 175 7.00 -6.13 13.05
CA LEU A 175 5.57 -5.81 13.10
C LEU A 175 4.72 -7.09 13.13
N SER A 176 5.06 -8.06 12.28
CA SER A 176 4.37 -9.36 12.27
C SER A 176 4.52 -10.10 13.61
N ARG A 177 5.76 -10.24 14.10
CA ARG A 177 6.07 -11.01 15.30
C ARG A 177 5.64 -10.32 16.60
N ASP A 178 6.00 -9.01 16.73
CA ASP A 178 5.87 -8.29 17.99
C ASP A 178 4.46 -7.70 18.18
N MET A 179 3.71 -7.47 17.07
CA MET A 179 2.35 -6.91 17.06
C MET A 179 1.30 -7.86 16.48
N GLU A 180 1.69 -9.10 16.17
CA GLU A 180 0.80 -10.12 15.59
C GLU A 180 0.13 -9.69 14.27
N LEU A 181 0.77 -8.79 13.51
CA LEU A 181 0.28 -8.30 12.23
C LEU A 181 0.56 -9.31 11.12
N HIS A 182 -0.21 -10.40 11.09
CA HIS A 182 -0.09 -11.48 10.12
C HIS A 182 -1.48 -11.90 9.64
N MET A 183 -1.71 -11.96 8.32
CA MET A 183 -3.04 -12.24 7.76
C MET A 183 -3.60 -13.63 8.12
N MET A 184 -2.72 -14.59 8.42
CA MET A 184 -3.13 -15.93 8.89
C MET A 184 -3.29 -15.98 10.40
N HIS A 185 -3.07 -14.86 11.12
CA HIS A 185 -3.31 -14.83 12.54
C HIS A 185 -4.82 -14.89 12.79
N VAL A 186 -5.27 -16.00 13.40
CA VAL A 186 -6.67 -16.17 13.79
C VAL A 186 -6.88 -15.45 15.12
N ALA A 187 -7.57 -14.30 15.07
CA ALA A 187 -8.07 -13.69 16.29
C ALA A 187 -9.00 -14.67 16.97
N PRO A 188 -8.86 -14.95 18.29
CA PRO A 188 -9.95 -15.57 19.02
C PRO A 188 -11.23 -14.78 18.77
N SER A 189 -12.38 -15.48 18.63
CA SER A 189 -13.69 -14.84 18.46
C SER A 189 -13.91 -13.90 19.66
N GLY A 190 -13.59 -12.63 19.50
CA GLY A 190 -13.49 -11.67 20.57
C GLY A 190 -14.54 -10.58 20.46
N MET A 191 -15.04 -10.13 21.59
CA MET A 191 -15.82 -8.90 21.71
C MET A 191 -14.97 -7.70 21.20
N PRO A 192 -15.61 -6.63 20.68
CA PRO A 192 -14.90 -5.41 20.32
C PRO A 192 -14.03 -4.92 21.48
N ALA A 193 -12.81 -4.48 21.21
CA ALA A 193 -11.89 -3.99 22.25
C ALA A 193 -12.47 -2.81 23.03
N LEU A 194 -13.25 -1.96 22.37
CA LEU A 194 -13.98 -0.87 22.99
C LEU A 194 -15.37 -1.36 23.44
N ARG A 195 -15.61 -1.39 24.76
CA ARG A 195 -16.90 -1.76 25.35
C ARG A 195 -17.84 -0.57 25.43
N SER A 196 -17.38 0.53 26.01
CA SER A 196 -18.17 1.76 26.14
C SER A 196 -17.29 2.99 26.29
N VAL A 197 -17.83 4.16 25.94
CA VAL A 197 -17.25 5.47 26.24
C VAL A 197 -18.34 6.28 26.93
N HIS A 198 -18.07 6.77 28.13
CA HIS A 198 -19.01 7.59 28.89
C HIS A 198 -18.27 8.63 29.74
N GLU A 199 -18.98 9.67 30.12
CA GLU A 199 -18.41 10.66 31.02
C GLU A 199 -18.77 10.33 32.49
N ARG A 200 -17.79 10.43 33.38
CA ARG A 200 -17.96 10.27 34.82
C ARG A 200 -17.08 11.28 35.55
N ASP A 201 -17.70 12.08 36.41
CA ASP A 201 -17.01 13.08 37.23
C ASP A 201 -16.13 14.06 36.44
N GLY A 202 -16.57 14.42 35.22
CA GLY A 202 -15.82 15.32 34.30
C GLY A 202 -14.66 14.68 33.57
N ALA A 203 -14.51 13.36 33.66
CA ALA A 203 -13.52 12.57 32.91
C ALA A 203 -14.19 11.65 31.90
N THR A 204 -13.60 11.53 30.71
CA THR A 204 -14.02 10.54 29.73
C THR A 204 -13.47 9.18 30.14
N VAL A 205 -14.38 8.26 30.45
CA VAL A 205 -14.06 6.87 30.79
C VAL A 205 -14.20 6.00 29.54
N VAL A 206 -13.12 5.32 29.16
CA VAL A 206 -13.08 4.37 28.05
C VAL A 206 -12.96 2.97 28.62
N GLU A 207 -14.03 2.19 28.52
CA GLU A 207 -14.03 0.79 28.99
C GLU A 207 -13.57 -0.14 27.86
N LEU A 208 -12.58 -0.96 28.17
CA LEU A 208 -12.02 -1.96 27.26
C LEU A 208 -12.52 -3.36 27.63
N GLN A 209 -12.58 -4.25 26.64
CA GLN A 209 -12.89 -5.65 26.85
C GLN A 209 -12.11 -6.54 25.88
N GLY A 210 -11.80 -7.77 26.30
CA GLY A 210 -11.07 -8.73 25.47
C GLY A 210 -9.65 -8.28 25.12
N ASP A 211 -9.09 -8.86 24.04
CA ASP A 211 -7.73 -8.55 23.58
C ASP A 211 -7.71 -7.25 22.81
N VAL A 212 -6.89 -6.30 23.24
CA VAL A 212 -6.67 -5.04 22.54
C VAL A 212 -5.57 -5.24 21.50
N ARG A 213 -5.96 -5.48 20.24
CA ARG A 213 -5.06 -5.59 19.10
C ARG A 213 -4.85 -4.23 18.44
N PHE A 214 -3.98 -4.16 17.42
CA PHE A 214 -3.63 -2.90 16.77
C PHE A 214 -4.87 -2.08 16.36
N ALA A 215 -5.79 -2.65 15.58
CA ALA A 215 -7.01 -1.94 15.17
C ALA A 215 -7.90 -1.55 16.34
N GLY A 216 -8.00 -2.40 17.36
CA GLY A 216 -8.73 -2.08 18.59
C GLY A 216 -8.05 -0.99 19.41
N ALA A 217 -6.72 -1.01 19.50
CA ALA A 217 -5.94 0.03 20.19
C ALA A 217 -6.07 1.39 19.47
N GLU A 218 -6.06 1.40 18.13
CA GLU A 218 -6.24 2.61 17.34
C GLU A 218 -7.62 3.23 17.53
N ILE A 219 -8.68 2.42 17.55
CA ILE A 219 -10.05 2.88 17.86
C ILE A 219 -10.11 3.50 19.25
N VAL A 220 -9.49 2.86 20.23
CA VAL A 220 -9.45 3.36 21.62
C VAL A 220 -8.70 4.68 21.71
N ALA A 221 -7.53 4.77 21.08
CA ALA A 221 -6.71 5.98 21.06
C ALA A 221 -7.44 7.14 20.37
N SER A 222 -8.07 6.89 19.23
CA SER A 222 -8.86 7.87 18.47
C SER A 222 -10.00 8.42 19.31
N ARG A 223 -10.77 7.56 19.98
CA ARG A 223 -11.87 7.95 20.86
C ARG A 223 -11.42 8.71 22.11
N ALA A 224 -10.28 8.33 22.69
CA ALA A 224 -9.68 9.07 23.79
C ALA A 224 -9.26 10.48 23.36
N CYS A 225 -8.66 10.63 22.18
CA CYS A 225 -8.26 11.92 21.62
C CYS A 225 -9.45 12.83 21.27
N GLU A 226 -10.55 12.30 20.75
CA GLU A 226 -11.78 13.07 20.48
C GLU A 226 -12.33 13.74 21.75
N GLY A 227 -12.16 13.13 22.91
CA GLY A 227 -12.53 13.71 24.22
C GLY A 227 -11.63 14.88 24.64
N PHE A 228 -10.34 14.89 24.23
CA PHE A 228 -9.38 15.94 24.57
C PHE A 228 -9.51 17.21 23.70
N PHE A 229 -10.06 17.10 22.50
CA PHE A 229 -10.15 18.21 21.53
C PHE A 229 -11.54 18.85 21.41
N ARG A 230 -12.48 18.63 22.33
CA ARG A 230 -13.69 19.45 22.37
C ARG A 230 -13.34 20.83 22.93
N PRO A 231 -13.38 21.91 22.11
CA PRO A 231 -13.26 23.25 22.65
C PRO A 231 -14.44 23.48 23.60
N THR A 232 -14.16 23.80 24.82
CA THR A 232 -15.14 24.34 25.77
C THR A 232 -15.77 25.59 25.15
N ARG A 233 -17.08 25.54 24.87
CA ARG A 233 -17.88 26.71 24.51
C ARG A 233 -18.10 27.60 25.74
#